data_591245a9be98002ac832217b87ddeb59
#
_entry.id   591245a9be98002ac832217b87ddeb59
#
_cell.length_a   1.000
_cell.length_b   1.000
_cell.length_c   1.000
_cell.angle_alpha   90.00
_cell.angle_beta   90.00
_cell.angle_gamma   90.00
#
_symmetry.space_group_name_H-M   'P 1'
#
loop_
_entity.id
_entity.type
_entity.pdbx_description
1 polymer ?
#
loop_
_entity_poly.entity_id
_entity_poly.type
_entity_poly.pdbx_seq_one_letter_code
_entity_poly.pdbx_strand_id
1 'polypeptide(L)'
;GLSIINIGKKVDYSIEEGGPGYKGEIGKDVTNKIIKPDKVQVFPLEAARNYYRIPTLIQLTNGDLLAFADKRIGGVGDVPKSPIETVYKKSTNNGKTWSKETRISPPSTDKSLSYGDGAYCVDRKTGNIICLVVGDEGFLSSKPNKPIRTRLIIGRNNGATWDAPIDITDKIYGANCKDPDRKTWNGAFTTSGNGVQLRNGRIMFVLNVRKGTNASPLYNHVLYTDDGGATWNVSKGAPGISKNPSRGGSEAKIVELNDGTLLMAIRPEGIFQRFLAKSTDNGETWGVAEPRSELPSSSS
;
A
#
# COMPACT_ATOMS: atom_id res chain seq x y z
N GLY A 1 1.32 -9.02 16.51
CA GLY A 1 2.71 -9.02 16.04
C GLY A 1 2.78 -9.37 14.56
N LEU A 2 3.69 -8.75 13.82
CA LEU A 2 3.98 -9.08 12.44
C LEU A 2 4.71 -10.42 12.38
N SER A 3 4.06 -11.45 11.88
CA SER A 3 4.71 -12.74 11.65
C SER A 3 4.99 -12.91 10.17
N ILE A 4 6.27 -13.05 9.80
CA ILE A 4 6.67 -13.41 8.45
C ILE A 4 6.80 -14.92 8.39
N ILE A 5 6.13 -15.52 7.42
CA ILE A 5 6.25 -16.93 7.13
C ILE A 5 7.51 -17.13 6.30
N ASN A 6 8.53 -17.79 6.85
CA ASN A 6 9.71 -18.16 6.10
C ASN A 6 9.38 -19.39 5.23
N ILE A 7 9.18 -19.18 3.93
CA ILE A 7 9.02 -20.25 2.95
C ILE A 7 10.42 -20.72 2.56
N GLY A 8 11.05 -21.48 3.45
CA GLY A 8 12.45 -21.90 3.36
C GLY A 8 12.79 -22.99 2.34
N LYS A 9 11.92 -23.27 1.38
CA LYS A 9 12.24 -24.05 0.16
C LYS A 9 11.59 -23.32 -1.01
N LYS A 10 12.31 -23.23 -2.12
CA LYS A 10 11.75 -22.94 -3.43
C LYS A 10 10.52 -23.85 -3.57
N VAL A 11 9.35 -23.34 -3.33
CA VAL A 11 8.15 -23.97 -3.79
C VAL A 11 8.20 -23.79 -5.29
N ASP A 12 8.48 -24.85 -5.99
CA ASP A 12 8.38 -24.88 -7.43
C ASP A 12 6.89 -24.76 -7.74
N TYR A 13 6.45 -23.53 -7.96
CA TYR A 13 5.15 -23.26 -8.55
C TYR A 13 5.26 -23.55 -10.05
N SER A 14 5.53 -24.78 -10.44
CA SER A 14 5.17 -25.23 -11.77
C SER A 14 3.62 -25.26 -11.82
N ILE A 15 3.06 -24.08 -12.11
CA ILE A 15 1.62 -23.85 -12.25
C ILE A 15 1.18 -24.44 -13.61
N GLU A 16 1.45 -25.66 -13.86
CA GLU A 16 0.67 -26.47 -14.79
C GLU A 16 -0.54 -27.09 -14.08
N GLU A 17 -0.52 -27.12 -12.77
CA GLU A 17 -1.60 -27.59 -11.93
C GLU A 17 -2.60 -26.45 -11.68
N GLY A 18 -3.74 -26.48 -12.34
CA GLY A 18 -4.82 -25.49 -12.20
C GLY A 18 -5.22 -24.80 -13.49
N GLY A 19 -4.60 -25.15 -14.61
CA GLY A 19 -5.04 -24.74 -15.94
C GLY A 19 -6.43 -25.31 -16.29
N PRO A 20 -7.10 -24.81 -17.34
CA PRO A 20 -8.37 -25.36 -17.80
C PRO A 20 -8.23 -26.87 -18.06
N GLY A 21 -8.89 -27.68 -17.26
CA GLY A 21 -8.80 -29.14 -17.34
C GLY A 21 -8.09 -29.82 -16.17
N TYR A 22 -7.52 -29.08 -15.21
CA TYR A 22 -6.97 -29.66 -14.01
C TYR A 22 -8.02 -30.45 -13.22
N LYS A 23 -7.80 -31.77 -13.14
CA LYS A 23 -8.61 -32.70 -12.34
C LYS A 23 -7.82 -33.25 -11.14
N GLY A 24 -6.84 -32.51 -10.66
CA GLY A 24 -6.06 -32.90 -9.51
C GLY A 24 -6.93 -32.94 -8.26
N GLU A 25 -6.78 -33.95 -7.45
CA GLU A 25 -7.37 -34.00 -6.12
C GLU A 25 -6.65 -32.99 -5.23
N ILE A 26 -7.12 -31.73 -5.23
CA ILE A 26 -6.74 -30.78 -4.21
C ILE A 26 -7.34 -31.33 -2.91
N GLY A 27 -6.54 -31.96 -2.08
CA GLY A 27 -7.05 -32.18 -0.75
C GLY A 27 -6.37 -33.22 0.11
N LYS A 28 -6.04 -34.40 -0.35
CA LYS A 28 -5.59 -35.47 0.56
C LYS A 28 -4.11 -35.37 0.95
N ASP A 29 -3.27 -34.86 0.10
CA ASP A 29 -1.81 -34.77 0.36
C ASP A 29 -1.33 -33.40 0.86
N VAL A 30 -2.09 -32.33 0.63
CA VAL A 30 -1.69 -30.98 1.05
C VAL A 30 -1.89 -30.78 2.55
N THR A 31 -2.90 -31.40 3.15
CA THR A 31 -3.18 -31.26 4.59
C THR A 31 -2.13 -31.90 5.49
N ASN A 32 -1.42 -32.92 5.03
CA ASN A 32 -0.38 -33.60 5.78
C ASN A 32 1.04 -33.05 5.56
N LYS A 33 1.21 -32.14 4.59
CA LYS A 33 2.50 -31.49 4.28
C LYS A 33 2.50 -29.98 4.51
N ILE A 34 1.56 -29.44 5.25
CA ILE A 34 1.69 -28.09 5.75
C ILE A 34 2.83 -28.13 6.78
N ILE A 35 4.04 -27.95 6.29
CA ILE A 35 5.19 -27.56 7.12
C ILE A 35 4.73 -26.26 7.76
N LYS A 36 4.46 -26.30 9.07
CA LYS A 36 4.23 -25.05 9.82
C LYS A 36 5.48 -24.22 9.60
N PRO A 37 5.43 -23.12 8.83
CA PRO A 37 6.62 -22.34 8.58
C PRO A 37 7.11 -21.77 9.92
N ASP A 38 8.42 -21.75 10.09
CA ASP A 38 9.03 -21.07 11.23
C ASP A 38 8.56 -19.62 11.22
N LYS A 39 7.89 -19.20 12.29
CA LYS A 39 7.42 -17.82 12.42
C LYS A 39 8.50 -16.99 13.06
N VAL A 40 8.90 -15.92 12.40
CA VAL A 40 9.80 -14.92 12.95
C VAL A 40 9.01 -13.65 13.25
N GLN A 41 9.00 -13.23 14.51
CA GLN A 41 8.42 -11.95 14.91
C GLN A 41 9.38 -10.82 14.55
N VAL A 42 9.04 -10.01 13.55
CA VAL A 42 9.87 -8.88 13.12
C VAL A 42 9.68 -7.67 14.03
N PHE A 43 8.42 -7.30 14.27
CA PHE A 43 8.07 -6.24 15.20
C PHE A 43 7.17 -6.80 16.31
N PRO A 44 7.36 -6.40 17.57
CA PRO A 44 6.38 -6.70 18.61
C PRO A 44 5.09 -5.94 18.34
N LEU A 45 3.97 -6.36 18.93
CA LEU A 45 2.73 -5.59 18.89
C LEU A 45 2.91 -4.26 19.64
N GLU A 46 3.59 -4.32 20.76
CA GLU A 46 3.92 -3.20 21.63
C GLU A 46 5.30 -3.39 22.27
N ALA A 47 6.06 -2.31 22.37
CA ALA A 47 7.30 -2.24 23.14
C ALA A 47 7.47 -0.82 23.74
N ALA A 48 7.57 -0.73 25.07
CA ALA A 48 7.77 0.54 25.79
C ALA A 48 6.77 1.64 25.38
N ARG A 49 5.47 1.30 25.30
CA ARG A 49 4.38 2.16 24.84
C ARG A 49 4.49 2.63 23.38
N ASN A 50 5.28 1.96 22.57
CA ASN A 50 5.26 2.11 21.10
C ASN A 50 4.49 0.93 20.53
N TYR A 51 3.57 1.21 19.60
CA TYR A 51 2.70 0.23 18.99
C TYR A 51 3.03 0.12 17.51
N TYR A 52 3.23 -1.10 17.00
CA TYR A 52 3.61 -1.33 15.62
C TYR A 52 2.39 -1.80 14.82
N ARG A 53 2.05 -1.05 13.76
CA ARG A 53 0.94 -1.35 12.86
C ARG A 53 1.34 -1.14 11.40
N ILE A 54 0.41 -1.45 10.49
CA ILE A 54 0.56 -1.23 9.06
C ILE A 54 1.84 -1.89 8.50
N PRO A 55 1.99 -3.21 8.69
CA PRO A 55 3.19 -3.90 8.25
C PRO A 55 3.25 -4.02 6.73
N THR A 56 4.44 -3.82 6.17
CA THR A 56 4.72 -4.04 4.75
C THR A 56 6.06 -4.73 4.58
N LEU A 57 6.12 -5.70 3.67
CA LEU A 57 7.34 -6.39 3.29
C LEU A 57 7.65 -6.09 1.82
N ILE A 58 8.89 -5.68 1.54
CA ILE A 58 9.40 -5.54 0.17
C ILE A 58 10.68 -6.33 0.00
N GLN A 59 10.92 -6.80 -1.22
CA GLN A 59 12.20 -7.38 -1.62
C GLN A 59 12.97 -6.38 -2.48
N LEU A 60 14.23 -6.18 -2.14
CA LEU A 60 15.15 -5.30 -2.84
C LEU A 60 15.74 -6.00 -4.08
N THR A 61 16.32 -5.22 -4.99
CA THR A 61 16.93 -5.77 -6.22
C THR A 61 18.12 -6.68 -5.96
N ASN A 62 18.79 -6.54 -4.82
CA ASN A 62 19.87 -7.42 -4.36
C ASN A 62 19.39 -8.67 -3.59
N GLY A 63 18.07 -8.87 -3.47
CA GLY A 63 17.45 -10.00 -2.77
C GLY A 63 17.21 -9.79 -1.27
N ASP A 64 17.75 -8.74 -0.65
CA ASP A 64 17.47 -8.41 0.74
C ASP A 64 16.00 -8.08 0.94
N LEU A 65 15.52 -8.24 2.17
CA LEU A 65 14.15 -7.89 2.56
C LEU A 65 14.13 -6.68 3.48
N LEU A 66 13.17 -5.77 3.26
CA LEU A 66 12.82 -4.75 4.24
C LEU A 66 11.39 -4.97 4.73
N ALA A 67 11.22 -5.05 6.03
CA ALA A 67 9.93 -5.05 6.70
C ALA A 67 9.71 -3.66 7.32
N PHE A 68 8.66 -2.97 6.89
CA PHE A 68 8.27 -1.66 7.40
C PHE A 68 7.12 -1.77 8.39
N ALA A 69 7.00 -0.80 9.26
CA ALA A 69 5.85 -0.60 10.12
C ALA A 69 5.69 0.88 10.50
N ASP A 70 4.46 1.27 10.82
CA ASP A 70 4.16 2.44 11.62
C ASP A 70 4.59 2.17 13.06
N LYS A 71 5.45 3.01 13.61
CA LYS A 71 5.72 3.06 15.04
C LYS A 71 4.87 4.17 15.65
N ARG A 72 3.78 3.79 16.31
CA ARG A 72 2.82 4.69 16.94
C ARG A 72 3.22 4.95 18.38
N ILE A 73 3.51 6.20 18.71
CA ILE A 73 4.09 6.58 20.01
C ILE A 73 2.98 6.91 20.99
N GLY A 74 2.96 6.22 22.12
CA GLY A 74 2.03 6.48 23.21
C GLY A 74 0.58 6.02 22.98
N GLY A 75 0.23 5.48 21.81
CA GLY A 75 -1.12 5.01 21.52
C GLY A 75 -1.26 4.27 20.20
N VAL A 76 -2.39 3.64 19.98
CA VAL A 76 -2.70 2.85 18.77
C VAL A 76 -3.41 3.65 17.67
N GLY A 77 -3.69 4.93 17.92
CA GLY A 77 -4.51 5.77 17.05
C GLY A 77 -3.90 5.97 15.66
N ASP A 78 -4.75 6.06 14.63
CA ASP A 78 -4.36 6.45 13.28
C ASP A 78 -4.00 7.94 13.21
N VAL A 79 -3.46 8.38 12.08
CA VAL A 79 -3.23 9.80 11.80
C VAL A 79 -4.54 10.58 11.97
N PRO A 80 -4.59 11.71 12.70
CA PRO A 80 -3.55 12.37 13.47
C PRO A 80 -3.61 12.06 14.99
N LYS A 81 -4.18 10.94 15.40
CA LYS A 81 -4.48 10.65 16.81
C LYS A 81 -3.25 10.34 17.66
N SER A 82 -2.17 9.89 17.02
CA SER A 82 -0.90 9.59 17.67
C SER A 82 0.28 10.13 16.87
N PRO A 83 1.41 10.48 17.49
CA PRO A 83 2.66 10.65 16.79
C PRO A 83 3.05 9.32 16.13
N ILE A 84 3.41 9.36 14.85
CA ILE A 84 3.74 8.14 14.08
C ILE A 84 5.06 8.35 13.36
N GLU A 85 5.96 7.41 13.51
CA GLU A 85 7.22 7.32 12.77
C GLU A 85 7.19 6.11 11.83
N THR A 86 7.77 6.25 10.65
CA THR A 86 7.99 5.14 9.74
C THR A 86 9.33 4.50 10.06
N VAL A 87 9.30 3.20 10.35
CA VAL A 87 10.48 2.40 10.70
C VAL A 87 10.58 1.15 9.84
N TYR A 88 11.80 0.61 9.72
CA TYR A 88 12.01 -0.69 9.08
C TYR A 88 13.05 -1.54 9.81
N LYS A 89 13.04 -2.83 9.51
CA LYS A 89 14.11 -3.78 9.78
C LYS A 89 14.50 -4.48 8.49
N LYS A 90 15.79 -4.82 8.38
CA LYS A 90 16.37 -5.45 7.19
C LYS A 90 16.76 -6.89 7.47
N SER A 91 16.53 -7.78 6.50
CA SER A 91 17.04 -9.13 6.50
C SER A 91 17.86 -9.38 5.23
N THR A 92 19.04 -9.97 5.41
CA THR A 92 19.97 -10.39 4.33
C THR A 92 20.01 -11.91 4.14
N ASN A 93 19.14 -12.64 4.82
CA ASN A 93 19.12 -14.10 4.86
C ASN A 93 17.69 -14.67 4.73
N ASN A 94 16.90 -14.09 3.83
CA ASN A 94 15.55 -14.53 3.51
C ASN A 94 14.60 -14.55 4.73
N GLY A 95 14.70 -13.53 5.59
CA GLY A 95 13.79 -13.36 6.73
C GLY A 95 14.12 -14.20 7.97
N LYS A 96 15.24 -14.94 7.98
CA LYS A 96 15.62 -15.76 9.15
C LYS A 96 16.02 -14.89 10.34
N THR A 97 16.74 -13.81 10.09
CA THR A 97 17.12 -12.82 11.10
C THR A 97 16.93 -11.41 10.56
N TRP A 98 16.77 -10.47 11.48
CA TRP A 98 16.45 -9.08 11.17
C TRP A 98 17.36 -8.13 11.94
N SER A 99 17.70 -7.01 11.29
CA SER A 99 18.49 -5.95 11.91
C SER A 99 17.77 -5.30 13.09
N LYS A 100 18.47 -4.44 13.80
CA LYS A 100 17.84 -3.45 14.67
C LYS A 100 16.91 -2.56 13.84
N GLU A 101 15.92 -1.97 14.52
CA GLU A 101 15.01 -0.99 13.93
C GLU A 101 15.76 0.26 13.43
N THR A 102 15.38 0.71 12.26
CA THR A 102 15.88 1.96 11.66
C THR A 102 14.68 2.84 11.30
N ARG A 103 14.71 4.09 11.70
CA ARG A 103 13.70 5.09 11.35
C ARG A 103 14.10 5.81 10.06
N ILE A 104 13.13 6.02 9.16
CA ILE A 104 13.34 6.76 7.90
C ILE A 104 12.63 8.12 7.88
N SER A 105 11.59 8.31 8.69
CA SER A 105 10.94 9.60 8.85
C SER A 105 11.70 10.46 9.85
N PRO A 106 11.50 11.79 9.87
CA PRO A 106 11.87 12.61 11.02
C PRO A 106 11.24 12.09 12.32
N PRO A 107 11.81 12.42 13.49
CA PRO A 107 11.18 12.09 14.76
C PRO A 107 9.81 12.77 14.87
N SER A 108 8.80 12.01 15.26
CA SER A 108 7.46 12.54 15.52
C SER A 108 7.30 12.74 17.02
N THR A 109 7.38 14.00 17.46
CA THR A 109 7.17 14.38 18.85
C THR A 109 5.74 14.86 19.11
N ASP A 110 4.98 15.09 18.06
CA ASP A 110 3.65 15.67 18.05
C ASP A 110 2.78 14.98 16.99
N LYS A 111 1.51 14.76 17.31
CA LYS A 111 0.53 14.16 16.38
C LYS A 111 0.28 15.00 15.12
N SER A 112 0.61 16.30 15.13
CA SER A 112 0.53 17.17 13.96
C SER A 112 1.62 16.92 12.92
N LEU A 113 2.65 16.11 13.24
CA LEU A 113 3.76 15.75 12.37
C LEU A 113 3.88 14.22 12.27
N SER A 114 2.82 13.55 11.86
CA SER A 114 2.81 12.10 11.70
C SER A 114 3.34 11.67 10.34
N TYR A 115 3.96 10.50 10.31
CA TYR A 115 4.49 9.84 9.11
C TYR A 115 4.06 8.37 9.14
N GLY A 116 2.82 8.11 8.72
CA GLY A 116 2.20 6.78 8.81
C GLY A 116 1.60 6.29 7.51
N ASP A 117 0.94 5.14 7.60
CA ASP A 117 0.25 4.48 6.48
C ASP A 117 1.14 4.35 5.23
N GLY A 118 2.39 3.93 5.44
CA GLY A 118 3.41 3.88 4.41
C GLY A 118 3.04 2.98 3.23
N ALA A 119 3.27 3.49 2.01
CA ALA A 119 3.15 2.74 0.75
C ALA A 119 4.52 2.70 0.05
N TYR A 120 4.95 1.51 -0.40
CA TYR A 120 6.32 1.29 -0.84
C TYR A 120 6.39 0.58 -2.19
N CYS A 121 7.34 0.98 -3.03
CA CYS A 121 7.65 0.29 -4.26
C CYS A 121 9.15 0.36 -4.55
N VAL A 122 9.76 -0.76 -4.92
CA VAL A 122 11.14 -0.80 -5.38
C VAL A 122 11.17 -0.51 -6.87
N ASP A 123 11.90 0.51 -7.27
CA ASP A 123 12.21 0.75 -8.67
C ASP A 123 13.28 -0.26 -9.13
N ARG A 124 12.86 -1.22 -9.95
CA ARG A 124 13.74 -2.29 -10.45
C ARG A 124 14.88 -1.79 -11.31
N LYS A 125 14.73 -0.60 -11.92
CA LYS A 125 15.75 -0.01 -12.78
C LYS A 125 16.92 0.58 -11.99
N THR A 126 16.61 1.23 -10.86
CA THR A 126 17.60 1.98 -10.08
C THR A 126 17.94 1.33 -8.74
N GLY A 127 17.12 0.39 -8.25
CA GLY A 127 17.18 -0.13 -6.89
C GLY A 127 16.74 0.86 -5.82
N ASN A 128 16.21 2.03 -6.21
CA ASN A 128 15.65 2.98 -5.28
C ASN A 128 14.31 2.49 -4.72
N ILE A 129 13.99 2.92 -3.51
CA ILE A 129 12.72 2.61 -2.85
C ILE A 129 11.90 3.89 -2.82
N ILE A 130 10.76 3.87 -3.48
CA ILE A 130 9.78 4.94 -3.38
C ILE A 130 8.92 4.66 -2.17
N CYS A 131 8.95 5.55 -1.19
CA CYS A 131 8.14 5.46 0.02
C CYS A 131 7.22 6.69 0.10
N LEU A 132 5.92 6.46 0.16
CA LEU A 132 4.91 7.49 0.38
C LEU A 132 4.33 7.31 1.78
N VAL A 133 4.37 8.35 2.58
CA VAL A 133 3.81 8.37 3.93
C VAL A 133 2.83 9.52 4.07
N VAL A 134 1.82 9.35 4.92
CA VAL A 134 0.78 10.36 5.13
C VAL A 134 0.77 10.86 6.56
N GLY A 135 0.27 12.07 6.75
CA GLY A 135 0.26 12.65 8.09
C GLY A 135 -0.39 14.03 8.19
N ASP A 136 -0.19 14.63 9.35
CA ASP A 136 -0.64 15.95 9.81
C ASP A 136 -2.15 15.99 10.08
N GLU A 137 -2.98 15.78 9.08
CA GLU A 137 -4.44 15.75 9.21
C GLU A 137 -4.98 14.33 9.03
N GLY A 138 -6.12 14.02 9.64
CA GLY A 138 -6.82 12.76 9.41
C GLY A 138 -7.60 12.77 8.10
N PHE A 139 -7.81 11.59 7.50
CA PHE A 139 -8.54 11.47 6.23
C PHE A 139 -9.96 12.02 6.31
N LEU A 140 -10.68 11.78 7.42
CA LEU A 140 -12.07 12.24 7.60
C LEU A 140 -12.18 13.73 7.97
N SER A 141 -11.16 14.31 8.58
CA SER A 141 -11.10 15.75 8.95
C SER A 141 -10.42 16.61 7.89
N SER A 142 -9.75 15.99 6.92
CA SER A 142 -9.08 16.65 5.80
C SER A 142 -10.04 17.51 4.98
N LYS A 143 -9.55 18.65 4.50
CA LYS A 143 -10.23 19.60 3.62
C LYS A 143 -9.26 20.16 2.60
N PRO A 144 -9.72 20.76 1.48
CA PRO A 144 -8.80 21.27 0.46
C PRO A 144 -7.74 22.26 0.99
N ASN A 145 -8.10 23.11 1.93
CA ASN A 145 -7.21 24.08 2.56
C ASN A 145 -6.47 23.55 3.81
N LYS A 146 -6.79 22.34 4.25
CA LYS A 146 -6.13 21.65 5.36
C LYS A 146 -6.05 20.15 5.04
N PRO A 147 -5.27 19.77 4.01
CA PRO A 147 -5.23 18.40 3.51
C PRO A 147 -4.44 17.47 4.43
N ILE A 148 -4.83 16.17 4.46
CA ILE A 148 -3.90 15.12 4.87
C ILE A 148 -2.71 15.15 3.91
N ARG A 149 -1.51 15.24 4.46
CA ARG A 149 -0.28 15.40 3.66
C ARG A 149 0.24 14.07 3.17
N THR A 150 0.72 14.04 1.94
CA THR A 150 1.48 12.93 1.39
C THR A 150 2.92 13.37 1.18
N ARG A 151 3.86 12.63 1.77
CA ARG A 151 5.29 12.91 1.66
C ARG A 151 6.02 11.76 0.99
N LEU A 152 6.89 12.11 0.07
CA LEU A 152 7.80 11.21 -0.61
C LEU A 152 9.11 11.13 0.17
N ILE A 153 9.54 9.91 0.46
CA ILE A 153 10.88 9.59 0.98
C ILE A 153 11.51 8.60 0.00
N ILE A 154 12.72 8.86 -0.49
CA ILE A 154 13.40 7.94 -1.39
C ILE A 154 14.53 7.25 -0.65
N GLY A 155 14.49 5.91 -0.63
CA GLY A 155 15.62 5.09 -0.22
C GLY A 155 16.55 4.87 -1.40
N ARG A 156 17.82 5.22 -1.25
CA ARG A 156 18.86 5.08 -2.27
C ARG A 156 19.66 3.81 -2.08
N ASN A 157 20.21 3.28 -3.17
CA ASN A 157 21.14 2.15 -3.13
C ASN A 157 20.61 0.97 -2.27
N ASN A 158 19.42 0.46 -2.60
CA ASN A 158 18.76 -0.59 -1.83
C ASN A 158 18.59 -0.22 -0.34
N GLY A 159 18.20 1.03 -0.07
CA GLY A 159 17.90 1.52 1.28
C GLY A 159 19.14 1.79 2.15
N ALA A 160 20.32 1.96 1.53
CA ALA A 160 21.54 2.32 2.25
C ALA A 160 21.46 3.74 2.83
N THR A 161 20.79 4.66 2.14
CA THR A 161 20.53 6.03 2.60
C THR A 161 19.07 6.40 2.28
N TRP A 162 18.55 7.39 3.00
CA TRP A 162 17.18 7.87 2.85
C TRP A 162 17.17 9.38 2.71
N ASP A 163 16.47 9.87 1.69
CA ASP A 163 16.30 11.30 1.47
C ASP A 163 15.37 11.89 2.54
N ALA A 164 15.48 13.21 2.77
CA ALA A 164 14.51 13.92 3.59
C ALA A 164 13.11 13.89 2.94
N PRO A 165 12.02 13.84 3.73
CA PRO A 165 10.67 13.86 3.20
C PRO A 165 10.39 15.12 2.38
N ILE A 166 9.77 14.92 1.21
CA ILE A 166 9.29 16.00 0.34
C ILE A 166 7.77 15.95 0.31
N ASP A 167 7.10 17.05 0.62
CA ASP A 167 5.64 17.16 0.50
C ASP A 167 5.24 17.23 -0.97
N ILE A 168 4.48 16.23 -1.42
CA ILE A 168 3.95 16.15 -2.79
C ILE A 168 2.42 16.33 -2.84
N THR A 169 1.79 16.70 -1.74
CA THR A 169 0.32 16.82 -1.61
C THR A 169 -0.28 17.65 -2.73
N ASP A 170 0.29 18.81 -3.03
CA ASP A 170 -0.22 19.73 -4.05
C ASP A 170 -0.09 19.17 -5.49
N LYS A 171 0.69 18.10 -5.71
CA LYS A 171 0.72 17.34 -6.97
C LYS A 171 -0.47 16.39 -7.07
N ILE A 172 -1.05 16.02 -5.94
CA ILE A 172 -2.15 15.06 -5.83
C ILE A 172 -3.48 15.78 -5.77
N TYR A 173 -3.71 16.64 -4.75
CA TYR A 173 -4.98 17.31 -4.51
C TYR A 173 -4.82 18.50 -3.54
N GLY A 174 -5.95 19.16 -3.23
CA GLY A 174 -6.04 20.25 -2.25
C GLY A 174 -5.99 21.62 -2.90
N ALA A 175 -6.21 22.67 -2.12
CA ALA A 175 -6.43 24.04 -2.60
C ALA A 175 -5.32 24.58 -3.54
N ASN A 176 -4.09 24.13 -3.37
CA ASN A 176 -2.95 24.51 -4.18
C ASN A 176 -2.71 23.59 -5.40
N CYS A 177 -3.51 22.54 -5.56
CA CYS A 177 -3.41 21.66 -6.73
C CYS A 177 -3.76 22.43 -8.01
N LYS A 178 -3.01 22.19 -9.09
CA LYS A 178 -3.25 22.84 -10.38
C LYS A 178 -4.46 22.30 -11.11
N ASP A 179 -4.85 21.06 -10.84
CA ASP A 179 -5.99 20.40 -11.46
C ASP A 179 -7.31 20.93 -10.86
N PRO A 180 -8.27 21.41 -11.68
CA PRO A 180 -9.49 22.06 -11.19
C PRO A 180 -10.44 21.12 -10.44
N ASP A 181 -10.50 19.80 -10.75
CA ASP A 181 -11.30 18.82 -10.01
C ASP A 181 -10.60 18.47 -8.69
N ARG A 182 -9.31 18.08 -8.76
CA ARG A 182 -8.55 17.65 -7.59
C ARG A 182 -8.31 18.77 -6.56
N LYS A 183 -8.38 20.02 -7.00
CA LYS A 183 -8.37 21.21 -6.14
C LYS A 183 -9.50 21.22 -5.12
N THR A 184 -10.62 20.58 -5.44
CA THR A 184 -11.83 20.54 -4.60
C THR A 184 -11.94 19.30 -3.72
N TRP A 185 -11.06 18.31 -3.89
CA TRP A 185 -11.13 17.08 -3.12
C TRP A 185 -10.90 17.32 -1.63
N ASN A 186 -11.74 16.71 -0.80
CA ASN A 186 -11.65 16.85 0.65
C ASN A 186 -10.62 15.93 1.32
N GLY A 187 -10.21 14.88 0.66
CA GLY A 187 -9.17 13.99 1.18
C GLY A 187 -8.64 13.04 0.11
N ALA A 188 -7.35 12.80 0.11
CA ALA A 188 -6.72 11.74 -0.67
C ALA A 188 -5.49 11.24 0.07
N PHE A 189 -5.33 9.92 0.16
CA PHE A 189 -4.12 9.32 0.71
C PHE A 189 -3.78 8.04 -0.04
N THR A 190 -2.50 7.69 -0.09
CA THR A 190 -2.05 6.41 -0.65
C THR A 190 -2.43 5.28 0.28
N THR A 191 -3.10 4.24 -0.25
CA THR A 191 -3.42 3.06 0.54
C THR A 191 -2.14 2.32 0.91
N SER A 192 -1.95 2.07 2.20
CA SER A 192 -0.73 1.50 2.77
C SER A 192 -0.33 0.15 2.18
N GLY A 193 0.95 -0.21 2.25
CA GLY A 193 1.49 -1.47 1.76
C GLY A 193 2.21 -1.34 0.41
N ASN A 194 2.17 -2.38 -0.43
CA ASN A 194 2.94 -2.37 -1.67
C ASN A 194 2.27 -1.56 -2.77
N GLY A 195 3.04 -0.67 -3.41
CA GLY A 195 2.79 -0.21 -4.76
C GLY A 195 3.19 -1.27 -5.79
N VAL A 196 3.00 -0.99 -7.05
CA VAL A 196 3.39 -1.87 -8.17
C VAL A 196 4.22 -1.11 -9.18
N GLN A 197 5.29 -1.72 -9.68
CA GLN A 197 5.97 -1.25 -10.88
C GLN A 197 5.56 -2.13 -12.06
N LEU A 198 4.98 -1.51 -13.08
CA LEU A 198 4.59 -2.19 -14.31
C LEU A 198 5.83 -2.61 -15.12
N ARG A 199 5.64 -3.51 -16.09
CA ARG A 199 6.71 -3.93 -17.01
C ARG A 199 7.28 -2.80 -17.85
N ASN A 200 6.46 -1.79 -18.16
CA ASN A 200 6.90 -0.58 -18.86
C ASN A 200 7.68 0.40 -17.97
N GLY A 201 7.83 0.13 -16.68
CA GLY A 201 8.58 0.96 -15.73
C GLY A 201 7.73 1.92 -14.88
N ARG A 202 6.44 2.15 -15.22
CA ARG A 202 5.55 2.99 -14.41
C ARG A 202 5.41 2.44 -13.00
N ILE A 203 5.56 3.28 -12.00
CA ILE A 203 5.33 2.94 -10.58
C ILE A 203 3.99 3.54 -10.16
N MET A 204 3.15 2.72 -9.54
CA MET A 204 1.78 3.06 -9.21
C MET A 204 1.43 2.76 -7.75
N PHE A 205 0.61 3.64 -7.18
CA PHE A 205 0.00 3.48 -5.86
C PHE A 205 -1.50 3.78 -5.97
N VAL A 206 -2.32 3.07 -5.21
CA VAL A 206 -3.75 3.41 -5.16
C VAL A 206 -3.97 4.55 -4.16
N LEU A 207 -4.76 5.53 -4.57
CA LEU A 207 -5.30 6.58 -3.72
C LEU A 207 -6.70 6.20 -3.25
N ASN A 208 -6.95 6.34 -1.96
CA ASN A 208 -8.31 6.45 -1.44
C ASN A 208 -8.69 7.93 -1.42
N VAL A 209 -9.76 8.28 -2.14
CA VAL A 209 -10.16 9.67 -2.39
C VAL A 209 -11.55 9.94 -1.86
N ARG A 210 -11.70 11.04 -1.13
CA ARG A 210 -12.97 11.58 -0.67
C ARG A 210 -13.20 12.95 -1.32
N LYS A 211 -14.18 13.02 -2.24
CA LYS A 211 -14.48 14.25 -2.97
C LYS A 211 -15.46 15.17 -2.23
N GLY A 212 -16.36 14.61 -1.42
CA GLY A 212 -17.41 15.33 -0.70
C GLY A 212 -17.30 15.18 0.82
N THR A 213 -18.44 15.13 1.49
CA THR A 213 -18.55 14.92 2.94
C THR A 213 -18.13 13.52 3.36
N ASN A 214 -18.08 13.22 4.66
CA ASN A 214 -17.76 11.89 5.16
C ASN A 214 -18.80 10.82 4.79
N ALA A 215 -20.02 11.25 4.40
CA ALA A 215 -21.07 10.36 3.90
C ALA A 215 -20.97 10.10 2.38
N SER A 216 -20.11 10.82 1.67
CA SER A 216 -19.93 10.66 0.23
C SER A 216 -19.19 9.37 -0.12
N PRO A 217 -19.41 8.81 -1.32
CA PRO A 217 -18.66 7.66 -1.78
C PRO A 217 -17.16 7.94 -1.83
N LEU A 218 -16.38 6.89 -1.58
CA LEU A 218 -14.93 6.90 -1.75
C LEU A 218 -14.55 6.41 -3.17
N TYR A 219 -13.42 6.89 -3.67
CA TYR A 219 -12.95 6.59 -5.02
C TYR A 219 -11.50 6.10 -4.99
N ASN A 220 -11.18 5.08 -5.77
CA ASN A 220 -9.83 4.55 -5.91
C ASN A 220 -9.18 5.09 -7.17
N HIS A 221 -8.61 6.29 -7.09
CA HIS A 221 -7.72 6.79 -8.14
C HIS A 221 -6.34 6.15 -8.04
N VAL A 222 -5.51 6.34 -9.06
CA VAL A 222 -4.13 5.87 -9.07
C VAL A 222 -3.19 7.05 -9.11
N LEU A 223 -2.23 7.07 -8.19
CA LEU A 223 -1.08 7.97 -8.20
C LEU A 223 0.07 7.24 -8.88
N TYR A 224 0.71 7.84 -9.88
CA TYR A 224 1.81 7.19 -10.58
C TYR A 224 2.94 8.14 -10.96
N THR A 225 4.10 7.54 -11.18
CA THR A 225 5.31 8.18 -11.69
C THR A 225 5.94 7.33 -12.78
N ASP A 226 6.43 7.97 -13.84
CA ASP A 226 7.14 7.34 -14.96
C ASP A 226 8.65 7.60 -14.91
N ASP A 227 9.11 8.40 -13.95
CA ASP A 227 10.48 8.90 -13.82
C ASP A 227 11.10 8.68 -12.42
N GLY A 228 10.65 7.64 -11.72
CA GLY A 228 11.19 7.25 -10.40
C GLY A 228 10.88 8.22 -9.27
N GLY A 229 9.78 8.96 -9.36
CA GLY A 229 9.31 9.87 -8.31
C GLY A 229 9.66 11.34 -8.52
N ALA A 230 10.29 11.72 -9.64
CA ALA A 230 10.58 13.12 -9.96
C ALA A 230 9.30 13.90 -10.29
N THR A 231 8.40 13.29 -11.06
CA THR A 231 7.07 13.84 -11.35
C THR A 231 5.96 12.87 -10.98
N TRP A 232 4.78 13.41 -10.67
CA TRP A 232 3.62 12.65 -10.21
C TRP A 232 2.37 13.01 -10.99
N ASN A 233 1.60 12.00 -11.33
CA ASN A 233 0.33 12.12 -12.03
C ASN A 233 -0.75 11.31 -11.30
N VAL A 234 -2.00 11.70 -11.51
CA VAL A 234 -3.19 10.99 -10.98
C VAL A 234 -4.02 10.52 -12.15
N SER A 235 -4.52 9.28 -12.11
CA SER A 235 -5.35 8.68 -13.14
C SER A 235 -6.59 9.54 -13.45
N LYS A 236 -7.02 9.52 -14.71
CA LYS A 236 -8.19 10.27 -15.20
C LYS A 236 -9.49 9.76 -14.58
N GLY A 237 -9.57 8.45 -14.32
CA GLY A 237 -10.75 7.80 -13.78
C GLY A 237 -10.44 6.89 -12.59
N ALA A 238 -11.50 6.52 -11.89
CA ALA A 238 -11.52 5.52 -10.82
C ALA A 238 -12.62 4.50 -11.13
N PRO A 239 -12.51 3.23 -10.67
CA PRO A 239 -13.58 2.25 -10.87
C PRO A 239 -14.86 2.67 -10.15
N GLY A 240 -16.00 2.51 -10.83
CA GLY A 240 -17.30 2.51 -10.16
C GLY A 240 -17.48 1.22 -9.36
N ILE A 241 -18.34 1.24 -8.34
CA ILE A 241 -18.68 0.04 -7.55
C ILE A 241 -20.09 -0.41 -7.93
N SER A 242 -20.25 -1.60 -8.53
CA SER A 242 -21.49 -2.05 -9.15
C SER A 242 -22.66 -2.24 -8.20
N LYS A 243 -22.40 -2.74 -6.98
CA LYS A 243 -23.47 -3.13 -6.02
C LYS A 243 -23.57 -2.27 -4.79
N ASN A 244 -22.70 -1.31 -4.59
CA ASN A 244 -22.76 -0.36 -3.49
C ASN A 244 -22.18 1.00 -3.88
N PRO A 245 -22.76 1.69 -4.86
CA PRO A 245 -22.22 2.94 -5.37
C PRO A 245 -22.24 4.07 -4.33
N SER A 246 -23.04 3.96 -3.29
CA SER A 246 -23.15 4.98 -2.23
C SER A 246 -21.99 4.99 -1.24
N ARG A 247 -21.22 3.90 -1.16
CA ARG A 247 -20.09 3.78 -0.21
C ARG A 247 -18.74 3.82 -0.89
N GLY A 248 -18.65 3.28 -2.11
CA GLY A 248 -17.41 3.24 -2.88
C GLY A 248 -16.37 2.25 -2.34
N GLY A 249 -15.14 2.43 -2.78
CA GLY A 249 -14.00 1.61 -2.43
C GLY A 249 -13.02 2.31 -1.48
N SER A 250 -12.57 1.59 -0.46
CA SER A 250 -11.57 2.04 0.51
C SER A 250 -10.15 1.63 0.06
N GLU A 251 -9.44 0.83 0.83
CA GLU A 251 -8.09 0.39 0.49
C GLU A 251 -8.09 -0.58 -0.69
N ALA A 252 -7.11 -0.43 -1.57
CA ALA A 252 -6.99 -1.26 -2.76
C ALA A 252 -5.54 -1.50 -3.17
N LYS A 253 -5.32 -2.55 -3.96
CA LYS A 253 -4.02 -2.92 -4.52
C LYS A 253 -4.16 -3.28 -5.98
N ILE A 254 -3.08 -3.06 -6.74
CA ILE A 254 -3.02 -3.33 -8.18
C ILE A 254 -1.99 -4.43 -8.44
N VAL A 255 -2.29 -5.27 -9.41
CA VAL A 255 -1.35 -6.21 -10.03
C VAL A 255 -1.45 -6.11 -11.54
N GLU A 256 -0.33 -6.27 -12.23
CA GLU A 256 -0.26 -6.39 -13.68
C GLU A 256 -0.29 -7.87 -14.07
N LEU A 257 -1.26 -8.25 -14.88
CA LEU A 257 -1.40 -9.61 -15.40
C LEU A 257 -0.44 -9.84 -16.59
N ASN A 258 -0.29 -11.11 -17.00
CA ASN A 258 0.64 -11.48 -18.07
C ASN A 258 0.31 -10.82 -19.43
N ASP A 259 -0.96 -10.53 -19.70
CA ASP A 259 -1.44 -9.87 -20.90
C ASP A 259 -1.33 -8.33 -20.85
N GLY A 260 -0.81 -7.76 -19.76
CA GLY A 260 -0.71 -6.30 -19.56
C GLY A 260 -1.94 -5.67 -18.93
N THR A 261 -3.03 -6.41 -18.76
CA THR A 261 -4.21 -5.95 -18.03
C THR A 261 -3.84 -5.67 -16.57
N LEU A 262 -4.29 -4.54 -16.04
CA LEU A 262 -4.19 -4.27 -14.61
C LEU A 262 -5.45 -4.74 -13.91
N LEU A 263 -5.28 -5.37 -12.76
CA LEU A 263 -6.35 -5.80 -11.89
C LEU A 263 -6.23 -5.05 -10.56
N MET A 264 -7.28 -4.33 -10.17
CA MET A 264 -7.36 -3.67 -8.86
C MET A 264 -8.28 -4.46 -7.95
N ALA A 265 -7.75 -4.91 -6.80
CA ALA A 265 -8.52 -5.54 -5.74
C ALA A 265 -8.88 -4.50 -4.68
N ILE A 266 -10.17 -4.27 -4.48
CA ILE A 266 -10.73 -3.19 -3.68
C ILE A 266 -11.42 -3.75 -2.45
N ARG A 267 -11.19 -3.13 -1.29
CA ARG A 267 -12.00 -3.32 -0.07
C ARG A 267 -13.16 -2.32 -0.12
N PRO A 268 -14.39 -2.77 -0.40
CA PRO A 268 -15.53 -1.87 -0.39
C PRO A 268 -15.97 -1.59 1.05
N GLU A 269 -16.55 -0.43 1.28
CA GLU A 269 -17.12 -0.07 2.57
C GLU A 269 -18.40 -0.88 2.85
N GLY A 270 -18.46 -1.54 4.01
CA GLY A 270 -19.66 -2.23 4.50
C GLY A 270 -20.04 -3.52 3.76
N ILE A 271 -19.15 -4.11 2.97
CA ILE A 271 -19.36 -5.36 2.26
C ILE A 271 -18.23 -6.34 2.53
N PHE A 272 -18.56 -7.60 2.82
CA PHE A 272 -17.59 -8.65 3.21
C PHE A 272 -16.93 -9.38 2.04
N GLN A 273 -16.95 -8.82 0.84
CA GLN A 273 -16.34 -9.38 -0.36
C GLN A 273 -15.39 -8.37 -0.98
N ARG A 274 -14.29 -8.83 -1.58
CA ARG A 274 -13.46 -7.97 -2.42
C ARG A 274 -14.18 -7.67 -3.73
N PHE A 275 -13.90 -6.49 -4.28
CA PHE A 275 -14.31 -6.11 -5.63
C PHE A 275 -13.08 -6.05 -6.53
N LEU A 276 -13.23 -6.48 -7.77
CA LEU A 276 -12.16 -6.44 -8.77
C LEU A 276 -12.56 -5.53 -9.92
N ALA A 277 -11.66 -4.63 -10.30
CA ALA A 277 -11.77 -3.79 -11.48
C ALA A 277 -10.58 -4.01 -12.41
N LYS A 278 -10.78 -3.81 -13.71
CA LYS A 278 -9.74 -3.95 -14.75
C LYS A 278 -9.43 -2.62 -15.41
N SER A 279 -8.17 -2.44 -15.81
CA SER A 279 -7.71 -1.38 -16.68
C SER A 279 -6.85 -1.99 -17.80
N THR A 280 -7.00 -1.48 -19.02
CA THR A 280 -6.22 -1.90 -20.20
C THR A 280 -5.43 -0.74 -20.80
N ASP A 281 -5.40 0.41 -20.12
CA ASP A 281 -4.74 1.65 -20.56
C ASP A 281 -3.71 2.15 -19.55
N ASN A 282 -2.94 1.23 -18.95
CA ASN A 282 -1.92 1.52 -17.94
C ASN A 282 -2.46 2.27 -16.71
N GLY A 283 -3.71 1.98 -16.31
CA GLY A 283 -4.31 2.51 -15.09
C GLY A 283 -4.91 3.91 -15.18
N GLU A 284 -5.03 4.47 -16.39
CA GLU A 284 -5.64 5.78 -16.60
C GLU A 284 -7.16 5.76 -16.40
N THR A 285 -7.80 4.70 -16.86
CA THR A 285 -9.23 4.46 -16.67
C THR A 285 -9.50 3.03 -16.21
N TRP A 286 -10.63 2.81 -15.57
CA TRP A 286 -10.99 1.55 -14.96
C TRP A 286 -12.43 1.16 -15.29
N GLY A 287 -12.64 -0.11 -15.55
CA GLY A 287 -13.98 -0.68 -15.64
C GLY A 287 -14.70 -0.68 -14.28
N VAL A 288 -15.97 -1.03 -14.29
CA VAL A 288 -16.75 -1.19 -13.07
C VAL A 288 -16.19 -2.33 -12.24
N ALA A 289 -16.05 -2.10 -10.93
CA ALA A 289 -15.59 -3.09 -9.99
C ALA A 289 -16.75 -4.05 -9.65
N GLU A 290 -16.50 -5.34 -9.83
CA GLU A 290 -17.46 -6.41 -9.58
C GLU A 290 -17.10 -7.21 -8.32
N PRO A 291 -18.11 -7.65 -7.52
CA PRO A 291 -17.85 -8.43 -6.32
C PRO A 291 -17.32 -9.83 -6.65
N ARG A 292 -16.51 -10.35 -5.73
CA ARG A 292 -15.93 -11.70 -5.79
C ARG A 292 -16.25 -12.44 -4.50
N SER A 293 -17.22 -13.34 -4.56
CA SER A 293 -17.66 -14.11 -3.40
C SER A 293 -16.57 -15.04 -2.85
N GLU A 294 -15.66 -15.48 -3.72
CA GLU A 294 -14.50 -16.30 -3.37
C GLU A 294 -13.39 -15.53 -2.63
N LEU A 295 -13.47 -14.20 -2.62
CA LEU A 295 -12.49 -13.33 -1.96
C LEU A 295 -13.15 -12.60 -0.79
N PRO A 296 -13.10 -13.16 0.43
CA PRO A 296 -13.65 -12.48 1.60
C PRO A 296 -12.87 -11.20 1.90
N SER A 297 -13.57 -10.20 2.39
CA SER A 297 -12.98 -8.95 2.87
C SER A 297 -13.41 -8.72 4.32
N SER A 298 -12.48 -8.26 5.16
CA SER A 298 -12.87 -7.73 6.46
C SER A 298 -13.67 -6.46 6.25
N SER A 299 -14.81 -6.32 6.94
CA SER A 299 -15.38 -4.99 7.17
C SER A 299 -14.51 -4.29 8.22
N SER A 300 -14.28 -3.05 8.05
CA SER A 300 -13.77 -2.19 9.11
C SER A 300 -14.91 -1.54 9.81
#